data_f95a0018b68370783563532aefd97509
#
_entry.id   f95a0018b68370783563532aefd97509
#
_cell.length_a   1.000
_cell.length_b   1.000
_cell.length_c   1.000
_cell.angle_alpha   90.00
_cell.angle_beta   90.00
_cell.angle_gamma   90.00
#
_symmetry.space_group_name_H-M   'P 1'
#
loop_
_entity.id
_entity.type
_entity.pdbx_description
1 polymer ?
#
loop_
_entity_poly.entity_id
_entity_poly.type
_entity_poly.pdbx_seq_one_letter_code
_entity_poly.pdbx_strand_id
1 'polypeptide(L)'
;MRRWLSVALGAVAVSAVAVTAVTMLRFKPAAVPQARSAPPQTATIARTTLSTTVTLQGTLGYGTSTPFTGRKAGTVTWLPTVGTVVGQGQTLYSVDALPVALFLGTTPLYRAIDDKAAPGPDIAEVNANLRSLGYGFVPAGDAYTPGTENALKKWQQSKGLAANGTLAIGDLVVLPAPVRVASLDTQLGAPAAADLLGLSSTTKHVTVTVDPRQVDTSVLTRGLKVSLTLPDGKQATGTISALSSPGAAAPAGSSGSSGGGGGGGGGASGPSMTVDVADQSALSGMDSGSVGITVTTGSVDNVLAVPVEALVAVQGGGYAVQEVTGDGQTSILVGVQTGLFANGLVQISGQGIAEGLKVVTVS
;
A
#
# COMPACT_ATOMS: atom_id res chain seq x y z
N MET A 1 16.87 21.45 -105.41
CA MET A 1 17.36 21.05 -104.08
C MET A 1 16.32 20.18 -103.36
N ARG A 2 16.00 19.01 -103.90
CA ARG A 2 14.94 18.18 -103.30
C ARG A 2 15.07 16.74 -103.87
N ARG A 3 16.13 16.02 -103.51
CA ARG A 3 16.22 14.59 -103.89
C ARG A 3 17.23 13.77 -103.08
N TRP A 4 17.62 14.18 -101.87
CA TRP A 4 18.62 13.44 -101.13
C TRP A 4 18.14 13.02 -99.68
N LEU A 5 16.84 13.08 -99.36
CA LEU A 5 16.28 12.75 -98.06
C LEU A 5 15.56 11.40 -98.06
N SER A 6 15.52 10.63 -99.12
CA SER A 6 14.70 9.39 -99.20
C SER A 6 15.50 8.07 -99.12
N VAL A 7 16.85 8.13 -99.00
CA VAL A 7 17.68 6.90 -98.99
C VAL A 7 18.22 6.61 -97.55
N ALA A 8 18.15 7.51 -96.65
CA ALA A 8 18.66 7.32 -95.29
C ALA A 8 17.66 6.64 -94.32
N LEU A 9 16.37 6.50 -94.68
CA LEU A 9 15.35 5.91 -93.79
C LEU A 9 15.18 4.38 -93.94
N GLY A 10 15.73 3.78 -95.00
CA GLY A 10 15.60 2.34 -95.22
C GLY A 10 16.62 1.46 -94.53
N ALA A 11 17.76 1.99 -94.12
CA ALA A 11 18.87 1.22 -93.55
C ALA A 11 18.76 1.09 -91.96
N VAL A 12 17.96 1.92 -91.35
CA VAL A 12 17.80 1.90 -89.85
C VAL A 12 16.71 0.91 -89.43
N ALA A 13 15.75 0.59 -90.28
CA ALA A 13 14.64 -0.33 -89.94
C ALA A 13 15.04 -1.83 -89.96
N VAL A 14 16.08 -2.23 -90.71
CA VAL A 14 16.49 -3.65 -90.80
C VAL A 14 17.49 -4.02 -89.67
N SER A 15 18.23 -3.07 -89.17
CA SER A 15 19.13 -3.31 -88.00
C SER A 15 18.42 -3.35 -86.63
N ALA A 16 17.24 -2.77 -86.55
CA ALA A 16 16.45 -2.79 -85.25
C ALA A 16 15.72 -4.13 -85.01
N VAL A 17 15.36 -4.87 -86.10
CA VAL A 17 14.67 -6.18 -85.92
C VAL A 17 15.65 -7.32 -85.64
N ALA A 18 16.92 -7.24 -86.04
CA ALA A 18 17.92 -8.27 -85.78
C ALA A 18 18.47 -8.18 -84.31
N VAL A 19 18.48 -6.99 -83.69
CA VAL A 19 18.94 -6.80 -82.32
C VAL A 19 17.86 -7.20 -81.28
N THR A 20 16.57 -7.05 -81.60
CA THR A 20 15.48 -7.49 -80.74
C THR A 20 15.29 -9.01 -80.71
N ALA A 21 15.64 -9.75 -81.78
CA ALA A 21 15.54 -11.21 -81.80
C ALA A 21 16.68 -11.93 -81.05
N VAL A 22 17.86 -11.32 -80.90
CA VAL A 22 19.01 -11.91 -80.16
C VAL A 22 18.93 -11.63 -78.68
N THR A 23 18.26 -10.58 -78.27
CA THR A 23 18.08 -10.28 -76.80
C THR A 23 16.96 -11.09 -76.16
N MET A 24 15.98 -11.59 -76.93
CA MET A 24 14.88 -12.41 -76.34
C MET A 24 15.30 -13.87 -76.05
N LEU A 25 16.43 -14.36 -76.59
CA LEU A 25 16.87 -15.74 -76.36
C LEU A 25 17.83 -15.91 -75.19
N ARG A 26 18.12 -14.85 -74.38
CA ARG A 26 19.03 -14.93 -73.23
C ARG A 26 18.43 -14.59 -71.89
N PHE A 27 17.17 -14.26 -71.86
CA PHE A 27 16.49 -14.11 -70.51
C PHE A 27 15.88 -15.46 -70.10
N LYS A 28 16.68 -16.34 -69.51
CA LYS A 28 16.17 -17.35 -68.63
C LYS A 28 15.51 -16.58 -67.48
N PRO A 29 14.21 -16.79 -67.19
CA PRO A 29 13.65 -16.21 -65.94
C PRO A 29 14.46 -16.77 -64.74
N ALA A 30 15.16 -15.88 -64.05
CA ALA A 30 15.78 -16.23 -62.78
C ALA A 30 14.66 -16.75 -61.92
N ALA A 31 14.80 -17.97 -61.43
CA ALA A 31 13.90 -18.50 -60.41
C ALA A 31 13.93 -17.49 -59.23
N VAL A 32 12.77 -16.89 -58.96
CA VAL A 32 12.59 -16.03 -57.78
C VAL A 32 12.95 -16.91 -56.57
N PRO A 33 13.94 -16.54 -55.76
CA PRO A 33 14.23 -17.30 -54.57
C PRO A 33 12.93 -17.33 -53.73
N GLN A 34 12.34 -18.50 -53.57
CA GLN A 34 11.28 -18.66 -52.59
C GLN A 34 11.89 -18.23 -51.26
N ALA A 35 11.42 -17.13 -50.73
CA ALA A 35 11.74 -16.71 -49.36
C ALA A 35 11.43 -17.92 -48.46
N ARG A 36 12.46 -18.56 -47.95
CA ARG A 36 12.28 -19.55 -46.90
C ARG A 36 11.59 -18.79 -45.76
N SER A 37 10.34 -19.14 -45.54
CA SER A 37 9.64 -18.65 -44.32
C SER A 37 10.53 -18.96 -43.15
N ALA A 38 10.88 -17.93 -42.37
CA ALA A 38 11.60 -18.14 -41.10
C ALA A 38 10.83 -19.17 -40.28
N PRO A 39 11.50 -20.06 -39.57
CA PRO A 39 10.80 -21.03 -38.73
C PRO A 39 9.91 -20.26 -37.73
N PRO A 40 8.68 -20.72 -37.50
CA PRO A 40 7.76 -20.04 -36.59
C PRO A 40 8.39 -19.95 -35.22
N GLN A 41 8.22 -18.81 -34.56
CA GLN A 41 8.61 -18.68 -33.15
C GLN A 41 7.77 -19.63 -32.33
N THR A 42 8.38 -20.26 -31.33
CA THR A 42 7.70 -21.24 -30.48
C THR A 42 7.86 -20.89 -29.01
N ALA A 43 6.80 -21.07 -28.25
CA ALA A 43 6.83 -21.04 -26.78
C ALA A 43 6.59 -22.45 -26.23
N THR A 44 7.05 -22.69 -25.03
CA THR A 44 6.84 -23.96 -24.34
C THR A 44 5.75 -23.81 -23.29
N ILE A 45 4.81 -24.73 -23.25
CA ILE A 45 3.80 -24.82 -22.17
C ILE A 45 4.52 -25.12 -20.87
N ALA A 46 4.41 -24.25 -19.89
CA ALA A 46 5.05 -24.40 -18.59
C ALA A 46 4.01 -24.37 -17.47
N ARG A 47 4.29 -25.10 -16.39
CA ARG A 47 3.54 -24.92 -15.15
C ARG A 47 4.05 -23.72 -14.39
N THR A 48 3.16 -22.82 -14.08
CA THR A 48 3.49 -21.59 -13.34
C THR A 48 2.31 -21.14 -12.48
N THR A 49 2.60 -20.26 -11.54
CA THR A 49 1.57 -19.53 -10.81
C THR A 49 1.21 -18.28 -11.61
N LEU A 50 -0.07 -18.11 -11.91
CA LEU A 50 -0.60 -16.89 -12.49
C LEU A 50 -1.27 -16.06 -11.41
N SER A 51 -0.90 -14.79 -11.31
CA SER A 51 -1.52 -13.87 -10.36
C SER A 51 -1.89 -12.56 -11.04
N THR A 52 -3.09 -12.11 -10.78
CA THR A 52 -3.57 -10.78 -11.17
C THR A 52 -3.27 -9.82 -10.04
N THR A 53 -2.63 -8.71 -10.35
CA THR A 53 -2.26 -7.68 -9.39
C THR A 53 -2.85 -6.35 -9.79
N VAL A 54 -3.20 -5.54 -8.77
CA VAL A 54 -3.60 -4.14 -8.95
C VAL A 54 -2.66 -3.27 -8.13
N THR A 55 -2.18 -2.19 -8.74
CA THR A 55 -1.33 -1.22 -8.06
C THR A 55 -2.17 -0.01 -7.64
N LEU A 56 -2.13 0.29 -6.34
CA LEU A 56 -2.77 1.43 -5.72
C LEU A 56 -1.71 2.42 -5.25
N GLN A 57 -2.09 3.68 -5.10
CA GLN A 57 -1.23 4.69 -4.50
C GLN A 57 -1.70 4.99 -3.08
N GLY A 58 -0.76 5.02 -2.15
CA GLY A 58 -0.98 5.37 -0.76
C GLY A 58 -0.04 6.44 -0.27
N THR A 59 -0.33 6.96 0.90
CA THR A 59 0.49 7.93 1.60
C THR A 59 1.06 7.31 2.86
N LEU A 60 2.39 7.31 2.99
CA LEU A 60 3.10 6.96 4.21
C LEU A 60 2.91 8.06 5.24
N GLY A 61 2.63 7.69 6.48
CA GLY A 61 2.48 8.61 7.59
C GLY A 61 2.29 7.89 8.92
N TYR A 62 2.01 8.65 9.96
CA TYR A 62 1.79 8.13 11.32
C TYR A 62 0.30 7.89 11.64
N GLY A 63 -0.53 7.75 10.60
CA GLY A 63 -1.97 7.59 10.75
C GLY A 63 -2.69 8.92 11.00
N THR A 64 -3.98 8.82 11.37
CA THR A 64 -4.83 9.97 11.66
C THR A 64 -4.42 10.62 12.97
N SER A 65 -4.31 11.95 13.00
CA SER A 65 -4.14 12.71 14.24
C SER A 65 -5.48 12.77 14.98
N THR A 66 -5.46 12.47 16.27
CA THR A 66 -6.61 12.60 17.18
C THR A 66 -6.38 13.79 18.09
N PRO A 67 -7.33 14.73 18.20
CA PRO A 67 -7.21 15.85 19.13
C PRO A 67 -7.17 15.35 20.58
N PHE A 68 -6.27 15.92 21.34
CA PHE A 68 -6.12 15.64 22.78
C PHE A 68 -6.52 16.88 23.57
N THR A 69 -7.54 16.71 24.41
CA THR A 69 -8.04 17.75 25.31
C THR A 69 -7.43 17.58 26.69
N GLY A 70 -6.75 18.61 27.19
CA GLY A 70 -6.23 18.66 28.56
C GLY A 70 -7.37 18.70 29.59
N ARG A 71 -7.14 18.09 30.76
CA ARG A 71 -8.14 18.03 31.84
C ARG A 71 -7.72 18.75 33.11
N LYS A 72 -6.48 19.24 33.19
CA LYS A 72 -5.96 19.99 34.31
C LYS A 72 -6.29 21.48 34.15
N ALA A 73 -6.92 22.07 35.16
CA ALA A 73 -7.11 23.53 35.18
C ALA A 73 -5.77 24.24 35.37
N GLY A 74 -5.60 25.42 34.81
CA GLY A 74 -4.40 26.23 34.88
C GLY A 74 -3.95 26.72 33.50
N THR A 75 -2.72 27.19 33.43
CA THR A 75 -2.12 27.78 32.23
C THR A 75 -1.06 26.85 31.63
N VAL A 76 -1.07 26.67 30.32
CA VAL A 76 -0.04 25.90 29.62
C VAL A 76 1.29 26.62 29.69
N THR A 77 2.29 26.00 30.31
CA THR A 77 3.62 26.57 30.50
C THR A 77 4.72 25.88 29.71
N TRP A 78 4.46 24.68 29.20
CA TRP A 78 5.37 23.97 28.32
C TRP A 78 4.60 23.01 27.40
N LEU A 79 5.05 22.92 26.17
CA LEU A 79 4.56 22.00 25.12
C LEU A 79 5.74 21.29 24.46
N PRO A 80 5.61 20.03 24.06
CA PRO A 80 6.61 19.34 23.24
C PRO A 80 6.67 19.93 21.82
N THR A 81 7.75 19.68 21.12
CA THR A 81 7.81 20.00 19.69
C THR A 81 7.04 18.98 18.85
N VAL A 82 6.49 19.42 17.71
CA VAL A 82 5.88 18.53 16.72
C VAL A 82 6.89 17.49 16.28
N GLY A 83 6.45 16.23 16.19
CA GLY A 83 7.31 15.09 15.89
C GLY A 83 7.86 14.36 17.11
N THR A 84 7.80 14.96 18.32
CA THR A 84 8.25 14.32 19.56
C THR A 84 7.43 13.06 19.84
N VAL A 85 8.11 11.97 20.18
CA VAL A 85 7.48 10.75 20.70
C VAL A 85 7.49 10.83 22.21
N VAL A 86 6.30 10.65 22.80
CA VAL A 86 6.11 10.65 24.26
C VAL A 86 5.75 9.24 24.68
N GLY A 87 6.63 8.64 25.49
CA GLY A 87 6.47 7.30 26.04
C GLY A 87 5.99 7.31 27.50
N GLN A 88 5.92 6.11 28.07
CA GLN A 88 5.52 5.90 29.47
C GLN A 88 6.36 6.73 30.45
N GLY A 89 5.70 7.44 31.35
CA GLY A 89 6.33 8.24 32.37
C GLY A 89 6.95 9.56 31.90
N GLN A 90 6.94 9.84 30.59
CA GLN A 90 7.44 11.10 30.03
C GLN A 90 6.39 12.21 30.14
N THR A 91 6.85 13.46 30.16
CA THR A 91 5.98 14.64 30.20
C THR A 91 5.32 14.85 28.84
N LEU A 92 4.00 14.93 28.82
CA LEU A 92 3.22 15.23 27.62
C LEU A 92 3.04 16.74 27.44
N TYR A 93 2.77 17.47 28.51
CA TYR A 93 2.71 18.93 28.55
C TYR A 93 2.90 19.42 30.00
N SER A 94 3.01 20.72 30.25
CA SER A 94 3.08 21.25 31.62
C SER A 94 2.05 22.35 31.85
N VAL A 95 1.48 22.37 33.04
CA VAL A 95 0.51 23.34 33.52
C VAL A 95 1.07 24.01 34.75
N ASP A 96 1.10 25.35 34.79
CA ASP A 96 1.60 26.16 35.93
C ASP A 96 3.00 25.68 36.37
N ALA A 97 3.89 25.44 35.42
CA ALA A 97 5.23 24.89 35.57
C ALA A 97 5.30 23.45 36.14
N LEU A 98 4.19 22.75 36.30
CA LEU A 98 4.13 21.35 36.78
C LEU A 98 3.91 20.40 35.59
N PRO A 99 4.73 19.33 35.46
CA PRO A 99 4.62 18.39 34.35
C PRO A 99 3.38 17.49 34.52
N VAL A 100 2.68 17.25 33.40
CA VAL A 100 1.64 16.24 33.25
C VAL A 100 2.22 15.09 32.45
N ALA A 101 2.38 13.94 33.10
CA ALA A 101 3.05 12.78 32.49
C ALA A 101 2.06 11.83 31.82
N LEU A 102 2.56 11.08 30.82
CA LEU A 102 1.86 10.01 30.15
C LEU A 102 2.06 8.68 30.88
N PHE A 103 0.97 8.03 31.28
CA PHE A 103 0.93 6.63 31.70
C PHE A 103 0.27 5.79 30.61
N LEU A 104 0.62 4.52 30.54
CA LEU A 104 0.04 3.60 29.56
C LEU A 104 -1.07 2.76 30.20
N GLY A 105 -2.21 2.69 29.52
CA GLY A 105 -3.37 1.93 29.97
C GLY A 105 -4.61 2.23 29.14
N THR A 106 -5.68 1.52 29.42
CA THR A 106 -6.97 1.65 28.71
C THR A 106 -8.01 2.43 29.49
N THR A 107 -7.79 2.61 30.82
CA THR A 107 -8.71 3.30 31.69
C THR A 107 -8.14 4.67 32.08
N PRO A 108 -8.74 5.78 31.63
CA PRO A 108 -8.29 7.10 32.01
C PRO A 108 -8.57 7.38 33.47
N LEU A 109 -7.79 8.28 34.08
CA LEU A 109 -8.05 8.76 35.43
C LEU A 109 -9.37 9.55 35.44
N TYR A 110 -10.40 8.98 36.04
CA TYR A 110 -11.75 9.55 36.07
C TYR A 110 -12.16 10.12 37.44
N ARG A 111 -11.35 9.90 38.47
CA ARG A 111 -11.52 10.38 39.84
C ARG A 111 -10.18 10.70 40.49
N ALA A 112 -10.21 11.38 41.62
CA ALA A 112 -9.02 11.51 42.44
C ALA A 112 -8.64 10.15 43.06
N ILE A 113 -7.33 9.92 43.18
CA ILE A 113 -6.76 8.73 43.85
C ILE A 113 -6.02 9.19 45.10
N ASP A 114 -6.47 8.68 46.25
CA ASP A 114 -5.92 8.90 47.57
C ASP A 114 -6.09 7.64 48.43
N ASP A 115 -5.78 7.74 49.71
CA ASP A 115 -5.90 6.65 50.71
C ASP A 115 -7.35 6.18 50.98
N LYS A 116 -8.34 6.97 50.52
CA LYS A 116 -9.79 6.66 50.68
C LYS A 116 -10.39 6.14 49.36
N ALA A 117 -9.62 6.13 48.29
CA ALA A 117 -10.12 5.70 47.00
C ALA A 117 -10.51 4.21 47.04
N ALA A 118 -11.76 3.90 46.65
CA ALA A 118 -12.19 2.52 46.50
C ALA A 118 -11.37 1.82 45.40
N PRO A 119 -11.13 0.51 45.50
CA PRO A 119 -10.49 -0.26 44.45
C PRO A 119 -11.11 -0.01 43.06
N GLY A 120 -10.28 -0.01 42.02
CA GLY A 120 -10.76 0.25 40.65
C GLY A 120 -9.69 0.15 39.57
N PRO A 121 -10.12 0.06 38.32
CA PRO A 121 -9.22 -0.13 37.16
C PRO A 121 -8.25 1.04 37.00
N ASP A 122 -8.62 2.25 37.37
CA ASP A 122 -7.76 3.44 37.37
C ASP A 122 -6.54 3.27 38.29
N ILE A 123 -6.75 2.71 39.51
CA ILE A 123 -5.67 2.42 40.46
C ILE A 123 -4.81 1.26 39.93
N ALA A 124 -5.42 0.26 39.30
CA ALA A 124 -4.68 -0.84 38.68
C ALA A 124 -3.70 -0.33 37.60
N GLU A 125 -4.15 0.60 36.75
CA GLU A 125 -3.30 1.24 35.72
C GLU A 125 -2.16 2.05 36.34
N VAL A 126 -2.44 2.84 37.39
CA VAL A 126 -1.41 3.60 38.14
C VAL A 126 -0.40 2.64 38.74
N ASN A 127 -0.85 1.59 39.45
CA ASN A 127 0.01 0.59 40.07
C ASN A 127 0.90 -0.13 39.01
N ALA A 128 0.34 -0.49 37.87
CA ALA A 128 1.06 -1.13 36.77
C ALA A 128 2.16 -0.21 36.20
N ASN A 129 1.84 1.05 36.00
CA ASN A 129 2.80 2.04 35.50
C ASN A 129 3.92 2.32 36.52
N LEU A 130 3.61 2.51 37.79
CA LEU A 130 4.62 2.73 38.82
C LEU A 130 5.59 1.55 38.94
N ARG A 131 5.08 0.31 38.87
CA ARG A 131 5.94 -0.90 38.81
C ARG A 131 6.83 -0.92 37.60
N SER A 132 6.25 -0.72 36.42
CA SER A 132 6.98 -0.72 35.16
C SER A 132 8.09 0.34 35.11
N LEU A 133 7.84 1.49 35.73
CA LEU A 133 8.80 2.59 35.89
C LEU A 133 9.82 2.39 37.01
N GLY A 134 9.68 1.33 37.82
CA GLY A 134 10.67 0.98 38.86
C GLY A 134 10.57 1.76 40.17
N TYR A 135 9.40 2.35 40.49
CA TYR A 135 9.22 3.15 41.73
C TYR A 135 8.97 2.32 42.97
N GLY A 136 9.64 1.18 43.10
CA GLY A 136 9.61 0.36 44.28
C GLY A 136 8.60 -0.80 44.25
N PHE A 137 8.32 -1.40 45.40
CA PHE A 137 7.36 -2.49 45.50
C PHE A 137 5.92 -1.95 45.49
N VAL A 138 5.23 -2.15 44.40
CA VAL A 138 3.80 -1.84 44.23
C VAL A 138 3.06 -3.16 44.07
N PRO A 139 2.11 -3.53 44.90
CA PRO A 139 1.33 -4.75 44.72
C PRO A 139 0.58 -4.77 43.42
N ALA A 140 0.41 -5.96 42.84
CA ALA A 140 -0.50 -6.13 41.72
C ALA A 140 -1.93 -5.99 42.21
N GLY A 141 -2.79 -5.32 41.42
CA GLY A 141 -4.20 -5.16 41.72
C GLY A 141 -4.66 -3.73 41.64
N ASP A 142 -5.90 -3.54 41.99
CA ASP A 142 -6.71 -2.34 41.82
C ASP A 142 -6.92 -1.54 43.09
N ALA A 143 -6.26 -1.91 44.22
CA ALA A 143 -6.37 -1.23 45.48
C ALA A 143 -5.24 -0.21 45.70
N TYR A 144 -5.57 0.92 46.31
CA TYR A 144 -4.59 1.86 46.84
C TYR A 144 -4.01 1.33 48.16
N THR A 145 -2.71 1.13 48.18
CA THR A 145 -2.00 0.52 49.31
C THR A 145 -0.88 1.43 49.79
N PRO A 146 -0.31 1.21 50.98
CA PRO A 146 0.90 1.93 51.40
C PRO A 146 2.08 1.78 50.45
N GLY A 147 2.14 0.66 49.70
CA GLY A 147 3.10 0.46 48.61
C GLY A 147 2.84 1.38 47.42
N THR A 148 1.57 1.54 47.03
CA THR A 148 1.12 2.49 46.00
C THR A 148 1.47 3.92 46.41
N GLU A 149 1.13 4.32 47.61
CA GLU A 149 1.40 5.66 48.16
C GLU A 149 2.90 6.00 48.13
N ASN A 150 3.73 5.10 48.64
CA ASN A 150 5.17 5.29 48.65
C ASN A 150 5.79 5.37 47.27
N ALA A 151 5.33 4.54 46.32
CA ALA A 151 5.77 4.58 44.95
C ALA A 151 5.35 5.87 44.25
N LEU A 152 4.11 6.31 44.50
CA LEU A 152 3.57 7.54 43.96
C LEU A 152 4.33 8.77 44.46
N LYS A 153 4.63 8.84 45.76
CA LYS A 153 5.47 9.90 46.36
C LYS A 153 6.86 9.96 45.71
N LYS A 154 7.50 8.81 45.49
CA LYS A 154 8.81 8.74 44.82
C LYS A 154 8.72 9.22 43.39
N TRP A 155 7.68 8.80 42.63
CA TRP A 155 7.43 9.24 41.30
C TRP A 155 7.19 10.77 41.21
N GLN A 156 6.33 11.30 42.07
CA GLN A 156 6.06 12.74 42.20
C GLN A 156 7.36 13.52 42.45
N GLN A 157 8.16 13.06 43.44
CA GLN A 157 9.45 13.66 43.74
C GLN A 157 10.39 13.68 42.53
N SER A 158 10.46 12.57 41.78
CA SER A 158 11.28 12.48 40.58
C SER A 158 10.85 13.44 39.44
N LYS A 159 9.58 13.85 39.47
CA LYS A 159 9.00 14.83 38.54
C LYS A 159 8.99 16.26 39.03
N GLY A 160 9.54 16.53 40.21
CA GLY A 160 9.48 17.86 40.88
C GLY A 160 8.09 18.26 41.32
N LEU A 161 7.19 17.28 41.51
CA LEU A 161 5.84 17.48 42.04
C LEU A 161 5.82 17.38 43.57
N ALA A 162 4.78 17.92 44.18
CA ALA A 162 4.54 17.72 45.61
C ALA A 162 4.33 16.22 45.89
N ALA A 163 5.20 15.63 46.75
CA ALA A 163 5.21 14.20 47.05
C ALA A 163 4.14 13.86 48.12
N ASN A 164 2.86 14.13 47.82
CA ASN A 164 1.73 13.89 48.71
C ASN A 164 1.16 12.47 48.65
N GLY A 165 1.50 11.73 47.58
CA GLY A 165 0.98 10.37 47.32
C GLY A 165 -0.42 10.34 46.72
N THR A 166 -0.99 11.48 46.35
CA THR A 166 -2.34 11.58 45.76
C THR A 166 -2.29 12.04 44.32
N LEU A 167 -3.31 11.75 43.54
CA LEU A 167 -3.50 12.22 42.19
C LEU A 167 -4.86 12.88 42.05
N ALA A 168 -4.90 14.08 41.51
CA ALA A 168 -6.13 14.71 41.04
C ALA A 168 -6.39 14.41 39.54
N ILE A 169 -7.62 14.64 39.12
CA ILE A 169 -7.96 14.52 37.70
C ILE A 169 -7.11 15.51 36.90
N GLY A 170 -6.41 14.99 35.88
CA GLY A 170 -5.54 15.81 35.05
C GLY A 170 -4.09 15.89 35.49
N ASP A 171 -3.71 15.32 36.66
CA ASP A 171 -2.31 15.27 37.08
C ASP A 171 -1.47 14.32 36.24
N LEU A 172 -2.09 13.36 35.57
CA LEU A 172 -1.50 12.49 34.58
C LEU A 172 -2.51 12.18 33.46
N VAL A 173 -1.98 11.71 32.35
CA VAL A 173 -2.75 11.26 31.17
C VAL A 173 -2.53 9.77 31.01
N VAL A 174 -3.61 9.01 30.79
CA VAL A 174 -3.54 7.57 30.47
C VAL A 174 -3.95 7.38 29.02
N LEU A 175 -3.07 6.78 28.22
CA LEU A 175 -3.33 6.41 26.83
C LEU A 175 -2.90 4.95 26.59
N PRO A 176 -3.49 4.26 25.59
CA PRO A 176 -3.23 2.83 25.38
C PRO A 176 -1.83 2.51 24.88
N ALA A 177 -1.14 3.49 24.32
CA ALA A 177 0.20 3.33 23.73
C ALA A 177 0.99 4.64 23.79
N PRO A 178 2.33 4.60 23.59
CA PRO A 178 3.12 5.79 23.33
C PRO A 178 2.55 6.57 22.14
N VAL A 179 2.69 7.89 22.16
CA VAL A 179 2.12 8.79 21.15
C VAL A 179 3.17 9.66 20.53
N ARG A 180 2.91 10.08 19.29
CA ARG A 180 3.69 11.11 18.59
C ARG A 180 2.87 12.38 18.53
N VAL A 181 3.48 13.51 18.84
CA VAL A 181 2.87 14.83 18.68
C VAL A 181 2.80 15.17 17.21
N ALA A 182 1.59 15.22 16.67
CA ALA A 182 1.35 15.53 15.26
C ALA A 182 1.14 17.03 15.01
N SER A 183 0.45 17.71 15.95
CA SER A 183 0.19 19.16 15.90
C SER A 183 0.19 19.76 17.30
N LEU A 184 0.34 21.09 17.35
CA LEU A 184 0.07 21.89 18.52
C LEU A 184 -1.22 22.68 18.22
N ASP A 185 -2.27 22.44 18.98
CA ASP A 185 -3.58 23.05 18.77
C ASP A 185 -3.79 24.21 19.76
N THR A 186 -2.79 24.50 20.57
CA THR A 186 -2.73 25.60 21.55
C THR A 186 -1.35 26.26 21.56
N GLN A 187 -1.21 27.32 22.36
CA GLN A 187 0.02 28.06 22.56
C GLN A 187 0.37 28.19 24.05
N LEU A 188 1.61 28.52 24.36
CA LEU A 188 2.02 28.84 25.73
C LEU A 188 1.21 30.02 26.27
N GLY A 189 0.78 29.92 27.51
CA GLY A 189 -0.09 30.90 28.15
C GLY A 189 -1.59 30.68 27.96
N ALA A 190 -2.00 29.72 27.15
CA ALA A 190 -3.41 29.36 26.95
C ALA A 190 -3.95 28.54 28.13
N PRO A 191 -5.30 28.45 28.29
CA PRO A 191 -5.92 27.56 29.27
C PRO A 191 -5.58 26.09 28.97
N ALA A 192 -5.22 25.33 30.00
CA ALA A 192 -4.81 23.93 29.85
C ALA A 192 -6.00 22.93 29.78
N ALA A 193 -7.20 23.35 30.16
CA ALA A 193 -8.43 22.57 30.00
C ALA A 193 -9.10 22.87 28.65
N ALA A 194 -8.38 22.59 27.57
CA ALA A 194 -8.80 22.83 26.18
C ALA A 194 -8.11 21.81 25.28
N ASP A 195 -8.36 21.88 23.97
CA ASP A 195 -7.63 21.09 22.98
C ASP A 195 -6.18 21.59 22.92
N LEU A 196 -5.24 20.72 23.20
CA LEU A 196 -3.83 21.08 23.36
C LEU A 196 -2.96 20.57 22.23
N LEU A 197 -3.14 19.33 21.81
CA LEU A 197 -2.25 18.60 20.93
C LEU A 197 -3.05 17.72 19.98
N GLY A 198 -2.57 17.58 18.76
CA GLY A 198 -2.95 16.44 17.92
C GLY A 198 -1.97 15.30 18.15
N LEU A 199 -2.47 14.14 18.53
CA LEU A 199 -1.68 12.94 18.80
C LEU A 199 -1.88 11.89 17.73
N SER A 200 -0.79 11.28 17.27
CA SER A 200 -0.79 10.20 16.29
C SER A 200 -0.07 8.95 16.80
N SER A 201 -0.15 7.87 16.05
CA SER A 201 0.65 6.67 16.29
C SER A 201 2.15 6.99 16.23
N THR A 202 2.95 6.18 16.91
CA THR A 202 4.41 6.20 16.81
C THR A 202 4.92 5.30 15.67
N THR A 203 4.08 4.39 15.19
CA THR A 203 4.38 3.51 14.05
C THR A 203 3.88 4.13 12.76
N LYS A 204 4.64 3.93 11.69
CA LYS A 204 4.28 4.40 10.36
C LYS A 204 3.37 3.39 9.67
N HIS A 205 2.35 3.90 9.00
CA HIS A 205 1.39 3.12 8.22
C HIS A 205 1.28 3.73 6.81
N VAL A 206 0.79 2.95 5.88
CA VAL A 206 0.41 3.47 4.56
C VAL A 206 -1.11 3.55 4.49
N THR A 207 -1.63 4.75 4.27
CA THR A 207 -3.08 4.98 4.07
C THR A 207 -3.37 5.08 2.59
N VAL A 208 -4.36 4.33 2.13
CA VAL A 208 -4.79 4.27 0.72
C VAL A 208 -6.26 4.63 0.64
N THR A 209 -6.60 5.56 -0.24
CA THR A 209 -8.00 5.74 -0.66
C THR A 209 -8.27 4.78 -1.81
N VAL A 210 -9.20 3.88 -1.63
CA VAL A 210 -9.55 2.85 -2.62
C VAL A 210 -10.66 3.37 -3.51
N ASP A 211 -10.45 3.37 -4.82
CA ASP A 211 -11.53 3.61 -5.78
C ASP A 211 -12.21 2.26 -6.10
N PRO A 212 -13.50 2.07 -5.75
CA PRO A 212 -14.22 0.83 -6.03
C PRO A 212 -14.35 0.50 -7.52
N ARG A 213 -14.05 1.45 -8.41
CA ARG A 213 -14.04 1.23 -9.85
C ARG A 213 -12.75 0.58 -10.34
N GLN A 214 -11.67 0.71 -9.57
CA GLN A 214 -10.36 0.16 -9.92
C GLN A 214 -10.13 -1.22 -9.29
N VAL A 215 -10.70 -1.45 -8.12
CA VAL A 215 -10.50 -2.69 -7.36
C VAL A 215 -11.83 -3.14 -6.77
N ASP A 216 -12.14 -4.41 -6.95
CA ASP A 216 -13.21 -5.04 -6.20
C ASP A 216 -12.84 -5.06 -4.71
N THR A 217 -13.55 -4.26 -3.92
CA THR A 217 -13.30 -4.12 -2.48
C THR A 217 -13.55 -5.42 -1.72
N SER A 218 -14.26 -6.38 -2.30
CA SER A 218 -14.51 -7.69 -1.66
C SER A 218 -13.26 -8.54 -1.53
N VAL A 219 -12.27 -8.34 -2.39
CA VAL A 219 -10.98 -9.05 -2.32
C VAL A 219 -10.01 -8.44 -1.30
N LEU A 220 -10.28 -7.19 -0.88
CA LEU A 220 -9.48 -6.51 0.13
C LEU A 220 -9.95 -6.96 1.51
N THR A 221 -9.20 -7.84 2.14
CA THR A 221 -9.53 -8.35 3.47
C THR A 221 -8.46 -7.98 4.49
N ARG A 222 -8.88 -7.78 5.74
CA ARG A 222 -7.94 -7.58 6.84
C ARG A 222 -7.02 -8.81 6.96
N GLY A 223 -5.72 -8.58 7.11
CA GLY A 223 -4.71 -9.64 7.14
C GLY A 223 -4.11 -9.98 5.78
N LEU A 224 -4.64 -9.45 4.68
CA LEU A 224 -4.07 -9.67 3.35
C LEU A 224 -2.67 -9.06 3.27
N LYS A 225 -1.71 -9.84 2.79
CA LYS A 225 -0.35 -9.38 2.53
C LYS A 225 -0.30 -8.63 1.21
N VAL A 226 0.44 -7.52 1.20
CA VAL A 226 0.62 -6.65 0.03
C VAL A 226 2.11 -6.32 -0.14
N SER A 227 2.51 -6.07 -1.37
CA SER A 227 3.85 -5.58 -1.67
C SER A 227 3.82 -4.06 -1.75
N LEU A 228 4.80 -3.41 -1.14
CA LEU A 228 4.94 -1.97 -1.07
C LEU A 228 6.17 -1.54 -1.86
N THR A 229 6.03 -0.53 -2.70
CA THR A 229 7.16 0.15 -3.35
C THR A 229 7.33 1.51 -2.68
N LEU A 230 8.41 1.65 -1.93
CA LEU A 230 8.73 2.85 -1.16
C LEU A 230 9.20 4.00 -2.07
N PRO A 231 9.19 5.25 -1.59
CA PRO A 231 9.64 6.40 -2.37
C PRO A 231 11.10 6.32 -2.84
N ASP A 232 11.94 5.57 -2.14
CA ASP A 232 13.33 5.28 -2.50
C ASP A 232 13.51 4.12 -3.49
N GLY A 233 12.39 3.54 -3.97
CA GLY A 233 12.37 2.42 -4.92
C GLY A 233 12.54 1.04 -4.27
N LYS A 234 12.78 0.96 -2.95
CA LYS A 234 12.88 -0.33 -2.26
C LYS A 234 11.52 -1.01 -2.14
N GLN A 235 11.55 -2.34 -2.14
CA GLN A 235 10.37 -3.16 -1.90
C GLN A 235 10.26 -3.51 -0.41
N ALA A 236 9.06 -3.41 0.12
CA ALA A 236 8.71 -3.84 1.46
C ALA A 236 7.43 -4.69 1.42
N THR A 237 7.17 -5.43 2.48
CA THR A 237 5.90 -6.14 2.65
C THR A 237 5.06 -5.45 3.70
N GLY A 238 3.76 -5.41 3.44
CA GLY A 238 2.78 -4.89 4.38
C GLY A 238 1.61 -5.85 4.56
N THR A 239 0.79 -5.55 5.55
CA THR A 239 -0.45 -6.28 5.83
C THR A 239 -1.58 -5.28 6.00
N ILE A 240 -2.72 -5.54 5.39
CA ILE A 240 -3.92 -4.71 5.57
C ILE A 240 -4.39 -4.85 7.02
N SER A 241 -4.32 -3.77 7.80
CA SER A 241 -4.71 -3.76 9.22
C SER A 241 -6.12 -3.25 9.45
N ALA A 242 -6.59 -2.32 8.62
CA ALA A 242 -7.93 -1.77 8.71
C ALA A 242 -8.50 -1.43 7.34
N LEU A 243 -9.82 -1.57 7.22
CA LEU A 243 -10.63 -1.13 6.08
C LEU A 243 -11.75 -0.28 6.64
N SER A 244 -11.92 0.92 6.11
CA SER A 244 -13.03 1.81 6.48
C SER A 244 -13.95 1.96 5.27
N SER A 245 -15.23 1.65 5.44
CA SER A 245 -16.24 1.90 4.42
C SER A 245 -16.60 3.38 4.36
N PRO A 246 -17.02 3.91 3.19
CA PRO A 246 -17.57 5.27 3.09
C PRO A 246 -18.76 5.39 4.04
N GLY A 247 -18.73 6.34 4.98
CA GLY A 247 -19.82 6.58 5.93
C GLY A 247 -19.71 5.88 7.28
N ALA A 248 -18.66 5.09 7.54
CA ALA A 248 -18.33 4.69 8.91
C ALA A 248 -17.74 5.93 9.61
N ALA A 249 -18.59 6.74 10.22
CA ALA A 249 -18.17 7.80 11.12
C ALA A 249 -17.25 7.21 12.16
N ALA A 250 -16.14 7.90 12.45
CA ALA A 250 -15.38 7.67 13.67
C ALA A 250 -16.36 7.64 14.84
N PRO A 251 -16.13 6.83 15.90
CA PRO A 251 -17.04 6.74 17.03
C PRO A 251 -17.36 8.14 17.53
N ALA A 252 -18.65 8.50 17.44
CA ALA A 252 -19.20 9.78 17.80
C ALA A 252 -18.94 10.03 19.28
N GLY A 253 -18.05 10.92 19.55
CA GLY A 253 -17.77 11.46 20.87
C GLY A 253 -17.51 12.95 20.78
N SER A 254 -18.49 13.71 20.34
CA SER A 254 -18.77 15.10 20.74
C SER A 254 -19.89 15.69 19.87
N SER A 255 -21.05 15.78 20.46
CA SER A 255 -22.12 16.69 20.08
C SER A 255 -21.65 18.11 20.36
N GLY A 256 -21.43 18.90 19.34
CA GLY A 256 -21.04 20.30 19.41
C GLY A 256 -21.51 21.06 18.19
N SER A 257 -22.72 21.62 18.32
CA SER A 257 -23.26 22.86 17.76
C SER A 257 -22.80 23.34 16.39
N SER A 258 -23.82 23.41 15.52
CA SER A 258 -23.91 24.14 14.25
C SER A 258 -23.38 25.58 14.31
N GLY A 259 -22.56 25.95 13.34
CA GLY A 259 -22.21 27.33 13.00
C GLY A 259 -21.61 27.36 11.62
N GLY A 260 -22.29 28.00 10.69
CA GLY A 260 -22.13 27.94 9.25
C GLY A 260 -20.88 28.54 8.66
N GLY A 261 -20.60 28.19 7.45
CA GLY A 261 -20.00 29.03 6.40
C GLY A 261 -18.56 28.71 6.03
N GLY A 262 -18.35 28.28 4.80
CA GLY A 262 -17.08 28.46 4.09
C GLY A 262 -16.49 27.22 3.46
N GLY A 263 -16.65 27.10 2.15
CA GLY A 263 -16.23 26.00 1.28
C GLY A 263 -14.75 25.69 1.39
N GLY A 264 -14.46 24.41 1.37
CA GLY A 264 -13.12 23.85 1.25
C GLY A 264 -13.24 22.37 0.99
N GLY A 265 -13.12 21.96 -0.28
CA GLY A 265 -12.68 20.68 -0.75
C GLY A 265 -13.09 19.44 0.04
N GLY A 266 -14.36 19.04 -0.02
CA GLY A 266 -14.77 17.71 0.37
C GLY A 266 -14.17 16.69 -0.59
N GLY A 267 -12.97 16.18 -0.29
CA GLY A 267 -12.44 14.99 -0.91
C GLY A 267 -13.48 13.89 -0.69
N ALA A 268 -14.00 13.28 -1.74
CA ALA A 268 -14.89 12.16 -1.70
C ALA A 268 -14.24 11.11 -0.80
N SER A 269 -14.84 10.88 0.38
CA SER A 269 -14.42 9.86 1.33
C SER A 269 -14.77 8.50 0.74
N GLY A 270 -13.98 8.04 -0.22
CA GLY A 270 -14.00 6.65 -0.68
C GLY A 270 -13.60 5.72 0.47
N PRO A 271 -13.82 4.41 0.31
CA PRO A 271 -13.30 3.43 1.26
C PRO A 271 -11.80 3.64 1.42
N SER A 272 -11.33 3.66 2.65
CA SER A 272 -9.92 3.79 2.96
C SER A 272 -9.37 2.50 3.55
N MET A 273 -8.12 2.21 3.21
CA MET A 273 -7.38 1.05 3.66
C MET A 273 -6.12 1.51 4.37
N THR A 274 -5.85 0.93 5.54
CA THR A 274 -4.59 1.13 6.26
C THR A 274 -3.74 -0.13 6.13
N VAL A 275 -2.49 0.04 5.74
CA VAL A 275 -1.51 -1.03 5.59
C VAL A 275 -0.39 -0.82 6.60
N ASP A 276 -0.19 -1.82 7.47
CA ASP A 276 0.94 -1.86 8.39
C ASP A 276 2.16 -2.41 7.65
N VAL A 277 3.26 -1.71 7.76
CA VAL A 277 4.53 -2.12 7.15
C VAL A 277 5.23 -3.08 8.10
N ALA A 278 5.58 -4.27 7.62
CA ALA A 278 6.17 -5.32 8.44
C ALA A 278 7.54 -4.91 9.02
N ASP A 279 8.35 -4.23 8.23
CA ASP A 279 9.66 -3.73 8.63
C ASP A 279 9.64 -2.21 8.76
N GLN A 280 9.47 -1.70 9.99
CA GLN A 280 9.51 -0.27 10.29
C GLN A 280 10.91 0.34 10.09
N SER A 281 11.96 -0.48 10.12
CA SER A 281 13.33 0.00 9.90
C SER A 281 13.57 0.42 8.45
N ALA A 282 12.89 -0.20 7.50
CA ALA A 282 12.92 0.18 6.09
C ALA A 282 12.36 1.61 5.85
N LEU A 283 11.57 2.12 6.80
CA LEU A 283 10.96 3.46 6.75
C LEU A 283 11.78 4.51 7.51
N SER A 284 12.99 4.16 8.00
CA SER A 284 13.84 5.12 8.71
C SER A 284 14.24 6.29 7.80
N GLY A 285 14.09 7.51 8.32
CA GLY A 285 14.38 8.74 7.57
C GLY A 285 13.27 9.21 6.62
N MET A 286 12.17 8.46 6.47
CA MET A 286 11.01 8.85 5.67
C MET A 286 9.82 9.13 6.56
N ASP A 287 9.48 10.39 6.82
CA ASP A 287 8.33 10.75 7.67
C ASP A 287 7.00 10.80 6.92
N SER A 288 7.06 11.01 5.61
CA SER A 288 5.91 11.00 4.71
C SER A 288 6.37 10.71 3.28
N GLY A 289 5.47 10.26 2.43
CA GLY A 289 5.76 10.02 1.02
C GLY A 289 4.69 9.20 0.33
N SER A 290 4.71 9.21 -1.00
CA SER A 290 3.84 8.36 -1.80
C SER A 290 4.43 6.96 -1.90
N VAL A 291 3.60 5.93 -1.67
CA VAL A 291 3.98 4.52 -1.69
C VAL A 291 3.08 3.79 -2.67
N GLY A 292 3.69 3.05 -3.59
CA GLY A 292 2.95 2.13 -4.45
C GLY A 292 2.58 0.86 -3.68
N ILE A 293 1.33 0.43 -3.75
CA ILE A 293 0.85 -0.79 -3.10
C ILE A 293 0.38 -1.76 -4.18
N THR A 294 1.02 -2.91 -4.28
CA THR A 294 0.60 -3.97 -5.20
C THR A 294 -0.17 -5.03 -4.42
N VAL A 295 -1.44 -5.15 -4.76
CA VAL A 295 -2.37 -6.13 -4.17
C VAL A 295 -2.61 -7.25 -5.17
N THR A 296 -2.45 -8.49 -4.74
CA THR A 296 -2.84 -9.66 -5.54
C THR A 296 -4.33 -9.88 -5.38
N THR A 297 -5.07 -9.71 -6.48
CA THR A 297 -6.54 -9.84 -6.51
C THR A 297 -7.03 -11.22 -6.91
N GLY A 298 -6.16 -12.03 -7.51
CA GLY A 298 -6.43 -13.42 -7.85
C GLY A 298 -5.12 -14.16 -8.07
N SER A 299 -5.07 -15.40 -7.66
CA SER A 299 -3.93 -16.29 -7.90
C SER A 299 -4.41 -17.70 -8.16
N VAL A 300 -3.82 -18.35 -9.14
CA VAL A 300 -4.03 -19.77 -9.42
C VAL A 300 -2.65 -20.41 -9.55
N ASP A 301 -2.41 -21.38 -8.68
CA ASP A 301 -1.10 -22.04 -8.59
C ASP A 301 -1.05 -23.28 -9.47
N ASN A 302 0.17 -23.59 -9.96
CA ASN A 302 0.48 -24.84 -10.65
C ASN A 302 -0.39 -25.10 -11.89
N VAL A 303 -0.67 -24.05 -12.65
CA VAL A 303 -1.46 -24.16 -13.90
C VAL A 303 -0.57 -24.18 -15.14
N LEU A 304 -1.05 -24.85 -16.19
CA LEU A 304 -0.40 -24.79 -17.49
C LEU A 304 -0.66 -23.43 -18.10
N ALA A 305 0.40 -22.74 -18.50
CA ALA A 305 0.32 -21.40 -19.06
C ALA A 305 1.11 -21.29 -20.37
N VAL A 306 0.60 -20.45 -21.26
CA VAL A 306 1.24 -20.08 -22.53
C VAL A 306 1.20 -18.56 -22.69
N PRO A 307 2.10 -17.95 -23.48
CA PRO A 307 1.95 -16.57 -23.91
C PRO A 307 0.61 -16.37 -24.64
N VAL A 308 -0.04 -15.24 -24.41
CA VAL A 308 -1.33 -14.90 -25.06
C VAL A 308 -1.19 -14.94 -26.59
N GLU A 309 0.00 -14.63 -27.11
CA GLU A 309 0.34 -14.66 -28.55
C GLU A 309 0.33 -16.07 -29.15
N ALA A 310 0.29 -17.13 -28.32
CA ALA A 310 0.16 -18.51 -28.79
C ALA A 310 -1.29 -18.95 -28.98
N LEU A 311 -2.27 -18.13 -28.54
CA LEU A 311 -3.70 -18.44 -28.68
C LEU A 311 -4.19 -18.09 -30.10
N VAL A 312 -4.90 -19.03 -30.72
CA VAL A 312 -5.59 -18.88 -31.97
C VAL A 312 -7.09 -18.97 -31.76
N ALA A 313 -7.83 -17.98 -32.27
CA ALA A 313 -9.29 -18.04 -32.24
C ALA A 313 -9.82 -19.05 -33.24
N VAL A 314 -10.78 -19.86 -32.86
CA VAL A 314 -11.37 -20.92 -33.73
C VAL A 314 -12.73 -20.46 -34.26
N GLN A 315 -12.99 -20.75 -35.53
CA GLN A 315 -14.32 -20.53 -36.13
C GLN A 315 -15.37 -21.37 -35.37
N GLY A 316 -16.39 -20.71 -34.86
CA GLY A 316 -17.39 -21.34 -34.00
C GLY A 316 -17.27 -20.99 -32.50
N GLY A 317 -16.27 -20.23 -32.14
CA GLY A 317 -16.01 -19.77 -30.78
C GLY A 317 -15.03 -20.64 -30.01
N GLY A 318 -14.27 -20.01 -29.11
CA GLY A 318 -13.22 -20.66 -28.31
C GLY A 318 -11.82 -20.41 -28.84
N TYR A 319 -10.84 -21.03 -28.16
CA TYR A 319 -9.42 -20.87 -28.43
C TYR A 319 -8.75 -22.22 -28.68
N ALA A 320 -7.67 -22.19 -29.44
CA ALA A 320 -6.80 -23.32 -29.66
C ALA A 320 -5.34 -22.87 -29.57
N VAL A 321 -4.44 -23.79 -29.36
CA VAL A 321 -3.00 -23.61 -29.50
C VAL A 321 -2.51 -24.45 -30.71
N GLN A 322 -1.52 -23.98 -31.39
CA GLN A 322 -0.92 -24.69 -32.52
C GLN A 322 0.33 -25.43 -32.03
N GLU A 323 0.17 -26.72 -31.73
CA GLU A 323 1.24 -27.59 -31.27
C GLU A 323 2.20 -27.93 -32.39
N VAL A 324 3.49 -27.84 -32.12
CA VAL A 324 4.55 -28.21 -33.05
C VAL A 324 4.92 -29.67 -32.85
N THR A 325 4.70 -30.48 -33.86
CA THR A 325 5.01 -31.92 -33.83
C THR A 325 6.29 -32.24 -34.63
N GLY A 326 7.13 -33.12 -34.09
CA GLY A 326 8.29 -33.70 -34.81
C GLY A 326 9.39 -32.69 -35.14
N ASP A 327 9.68 -32.55 -36.41
CA ASP A 327 10.79 -31.74 -36.99
C ASP A 327 10.56 -30.23 -37.03
N GLY A 328 9.48 -29.73 -36.40
CA GLY A 328 9.16 -28.31 -36.34
C GLY A 328 8.44 -27.74 -37.55
N GLN A 329 8.09 -28.58 -38.55
CA GLN A 329 7.38 -28.17 -39.78
C GLN A 329 5.89 -28.52 -39.78
N THR A 330 5.49 -29.47 -38.93
CA THR A 330 4.09 -29.89 -38.85
C THR A 330 3.49 -29.35 -37.53
N SER A 331 2.32 -28.73 -37.65
CA SER A 331 1.60 -28.23 -36.48
C SER A 331 0.15 -28.71 -36.49
N ILE A 332 -0.36 -29.04 -35.30
CA ILE A 332 -1.72 -29.50 -35.09
C ILE A 332 -2.44 -28.46 -34.21
N LEU A 333 -3.68 -28.13 -34.57
CA LEU A 333 -4.52 -27.24 -33.78
C LEU A 333 -5.19 -28.04 -32.67
N VAL A 334 -4.89 -27.69 -31.43
CA VAL A 334 -5.46 -28.32 -30.22
C VAL A 334 -6.37 -27.33 -29.51
N GLY A 335 -7.66 -27.67 -29.40
CA GLY A 335 -8.63 -26.84 -28.72
C GLY A 335 -8.32 -26.73 -27.22
N VAL A 336 -8.37 -25.53 -26.66
CA VAL A 336 -8.09 -25.27 -25.25
C VAL A 336 -9.21 -24.46 -24.60
N GLN A 337 -9.42 -24.71 -23.30
CA GLN A 337 -10.18 -23.82 -22.45
C GLN A 337 -9.22 -22.85 -21.78
N THR A 338 -9.53 -21.57 -21.86
CA THR A 338 -8.74 -20.51 -21.23
C THR A 338 -9.29 -20.21 -19.83
N GLY A 339 -8.38 -20.00 -18.88
CA GLY A 339 -8.70 -19.54 -17.53
C GLY A 339 -8.18 -18.14 -17.28
N LEU A 340 -7.39 -17.96 -16.21
CA LEU A 340 -6.85 -16.66 -15.80
C LEU A 340 -5.84 -16.11 -16.81
N PHE A 341 -5.98 -14.83 -17.17
CA PHE A 341 -5.02 -14.06 -17.95
C PHE A 341 -4.20 -13.17 -17.01
N ALA A 342 -2.90 -13.32 -17.00
CA ALA A 342 -2.02 -12.51 -16.15
C ALA A 342 -0.60 -12.41 -16.75
N ASN A 343 0.01 -11.24 -16.67
CA ASN A 343 1.42 -10.99 -17.05
C ASN A 343 1.77 -11.45 -18.49
N GLY A 344 0.85 -11.29 -19.45
CA GLY A 344 1.06 -11.73 -20.83
C GLY A 344 0.95 -13.25 -21.04
N LEU A 345 0.63 -13.99 -19.99
CA LEU A 345 0.35 -15.43 -20.01
C LEU A 345 -1.14 -15.70 -19.84
N VAL A 346 -1.57 -16.84 -20.31
CA VAL A 346 -2.94 -17.34 -20.12
C VAL A 346 -2.91 -18.77 -19.62
N GLN A 347 -3.72 -19.03 -18.63
CA GLN A 347 -4.00 -20.39 -18.17
C GLN A 347 -4.73 -21.16 -19.26
N ILE A 348 -4.26 -22.35 -19.60
CA ILE A 348 -4.91 -23.23 -20.54
C ILE A 348 -5.14 -24.61 -19.92
N SER A 349 -6.21 -25.27 -20.41
CA SER A 349 -6.53 -26.66 -20.11
C SER A 349 -7.18 -27.31 -21.31
N GLY A 350 -7.01 -28.60 -21.49
CA GLY A 350 -7.59 -29.34 -22.61
C GLY A 350 -7.05 -30.76 -22.73
N GLN A 351 -7.72 -31.58 -23.54
CA GLN A 351 -7.20 -32.91 -23.85
C GLN A 351 -5.95 -32.80 -24.73
N GLY A 352 -4.89 -33.51 -24.36
CA GLY A 352 -3.63 -33.50 -25.09
C GLY A 352 -2.68 -32.37 -24.70
N ILE A 353 -3.07 -31.45 -23.82
CA ILE A 353 -2.21 -30.37 -23.32
C ILE A 353 -1.40 -30.87 -22.13
N ALA A 354 -0.07 -30.82 -22.27
CA ALA A 354 0.87 -31.19 -21.21
C ALA A 354 2.02 -30.18 -21.11
N GLU A 355 2.67 -30.20 -19.96
CA GLU A 355 3.90 -29.44 -19.74
C GLU A 355 5.01 -29.86 -20.70
N GLY A 356 5.77 -28.94 -21.21
CA GLY A 356 6.89 -29.19 -22.13
C GLY A 356 6.51 -29.21 -23.62
N LEU A 357 5.23 -29.18 -23.97
CA LEU A 357 4.79 -29.07 -25.37
C LEU A 357 5.18 -27.71 -25.95
N LYS A 358 5.63 -27.71 -27.21
CA LYS A 358 5.96 -26.50 -27.95
C LYS A 358 4.76 -26.05 -28.77
N VAL A 359 4.42 -24.78 -28.66
CA VAL A 359 3.34 -24.13 -29.40
C VAL A 359 3.87 -22.97 -30.23
N VAL A 360 3.29 -22.74 -31.39
CA VAL A 360 3.65 -21.60 -32.24
C VAL A 360 3.17 -20.31 -31.60
N THR A 361 4.02 -19.29 -31.61
CA THR A 361 3.66 -17.92 -31.26
C THR A 361 3.66 -17.05 -32.51
N VAL A 362 2.67 -16.17 -32.63
CA VAL A 362 2.62 -15.15 -33.69
C VAL A 362 3.31 -13.90 -33.14
N SER A 363 4.36 -13.44 -33.81
CA SER A 363 5.07 -12.19 -33.49
C SER A 363 4.44 -11.02 -34.23
#